data_87c6623183a29906f490e6e42b7cafce
#
_entry.id   87c6623183a29906f490e6e42b7cafce
#
_cell.length_a   1.000
_cell.length_b   1.000
_cell.length_c   1.000
_cell.angle_alpha   90.00
_cell.angle_beta   90.00
_cell.angle_gamma   90.00
#
_symmetry.space_group_name_H-M   'P 1'
#
loop_
_entity.id
_entity.type
_entity.pdbx_description
1 polymer ?
#
loop_
_entity_poly.entity_id
_entity_poly.type
_entity_poly.pdbx_seq_one_letter_code
_entity_poly.pdbx_strand_id
1 'polypeptide(L)'
;KGRKIHYLRLSVTDLCNLRCRYCMPDGVDKLEREDILTYEEFLRLAALFARCGVDTVRVTGGEPLVRKGVEQLVKGLKAIPGIRKVTMTTNAVLLEQQLPALLEAGLDSVNISLDTLDPALFAKITARDEFAAVQAGIHAALESGIPVKLNCVPQVGVNEGELEALAALAQDKPLQVRFIEMMPIGYGAAMPCISGPELLARFRRRWPELAPLPGAACAALGDGPAVYYTVP
;
A
#
# COMPACT_ATOMS: atom_id res chain seq x y z
N LYS A 1 -26.44 -12.88 -9.00
CA LYS A 1 -25.47 -13.67 -8.18
C LYS A 1 -24.76 -12.67 -7.28
N GLY A 2 -25.01 -12.70 -5.94
CA GLY A 2 -24.44 -11.77 -4.98
C GLY A 2 -22.93 -11.98 -4.84
N ARG A 3 -22.17 -10.90 -5.03
CA ARG A 3 -20.73 -10.88 -4.75
C ARG A 3 -20.55 -10.87 -3.22
N LYS A 4 -19.82 -11.83 -2.67
CA LYS A 4 -19.48 -11.83 -1.25
C LYS A 4 -18.40 -10.81 -0.99
N ILE A 5 -18.65 -9.86 -0.11
CA ILE A 5 -17.66 -8.87 0.34
C ILE A 5 -16.96 -9.45 1.57
N HIS A 6 -15.65 -9.67 1.49
CA HIS A 6 -14.83 -10.22 2.57
C HIS A 6 -13.71 -9.28 3.00
N TYR A 7 -13.57 -8.14 2.33
CA TYR A 7 -12.47 -7.19 2.51
C TYR A 7 -12.98 -5.79 2.82
N LEU A 8 -12.42 -5.17 3.86
CA LEU A 8 -12.72 -3.81 4.31
C LEU A 8 -11.46 -2.93 4.30
N ARG A 9 -11.58 -1.70 3.83
CA ARG A 9 -10.54 -0.67 3.96
C ARG A 9 -11.01 0.38 4.96
N LEU A 10 -10.16 0.66 5.97
CA LEU A 10 -10.38 1.69 6.97
C LEU A 10 -9.37 2.81 6.76
N SER A 11 -9.87 3.99 6.33
CA SER A 11 -9.08 5.22 6.31
C SER A 11 -9.15 5.82 7.72
N VAL A 12 -8.02 5.78 8.44
CA VAL A 12 -8.00 6.16 9.86
C VAL A 12 -7.62 7.62 10.09
N THR A 13 -7.14 8.31 9.09
CA THR A 13 -6.77 9.73 9.13
C THR A 13 -6.72 10.32 7.73
N ASP A 14 -6.98 11.60 7.62
CA ASP A 14 -6.75 12.44 6.44
C ASP A 14 -5.30 12.96 6.36
N LEU A 15 -4.59 12.99 7.49
CA LEU A 15 -3.24 13.53 7.58
C LEU A 15 -2.22 12.63 6.90
N CYS A 16 -1.24 13.24 6.25
CA CYS A 16 -0.08 12.58 5.67
C CYS A 16 1.18 13.42 5.92
N ASN A 17 2.32 12.76 6.13
CA ASN A 17 3.62 13.41 6.27
C ASN A 17 4.32 13.66 4.92
N LEU A 18 3.80 13.13 3.81
CA LEU A 18 4.22 13.44 2.44
C LEU A 18 3.22 14.37 1.73
N ARG A 19 3.63 14.92 0.58
CA ARG A 19 2.83 15.80 -0.29
C ARG A 19 2.96 15.37 -1.75
N CYS A 20 2.62 14.10 -2.01
CA CYS A 20 2.74 13.55 -3.36
C CYS A 20 1.93 14.36 -4.36
N ARG A 21 2.59 14.80 -5.44
CA ARG A 21 2.06 15.71 -6.46
C ARG A 21 0.77 15.23 -7.13
N TYR A 22 0.55 13.94 -7.21
CA TYR A 22 -0.66 13.35 -7.79
C TYR A 22 -1.77 13.06 -6.76
N CYS A 23 -1.47 13.20 -5.46
CA CYS A 23 -2.39 12.85 -4.40
C CYS A 23 -2.89 14.08 -3.62
N MET A 24 -2.01 14.69 -2.82
CA MET A 24 -2.34 15.80 -1.93
C MET A 24 -1.20 16.84 -1.90
N PRO A 25 -0.88 17.50 -3.03
CA PRO A 25 0.26 18.42 -3.10
C PRO A 25 0.08 19.62 -2.15
N ASP A 26 -1.14 20.12 -2.04
CA ASP A 26 -1.49 21.28 -1.19
C ASP A 26 -1.85 20.87 0.26
N GLY A 27 -1.79 19.55 0.54
CA GLY A 27 -2.30 18.97 1.77
C GLY A 27 -3.80 18.74 1.71
N VAL A 28 -4.42 18.62 2.87
CA VAL A 28 -5.86 18.53 3.04
C VAL A 28 -6.32 19.57 4.06
N ASP A 29 -7.51 20.11 3.89
CA ASP A 29 -8.17 20.87 4.95
C ASP A 29 -8.33 19.93 6.15
N LYS A 30 -7.80 20.36 7.29
CA LYS A 30 -7.88 19.53 8.49
C LYS A 30 -9.34 19.34 8.86
N LEU A 31 -9.75 18.09 8.93
CA LEU A 31 -11.03 17.77 9.58
C LEU A 31 -10.95 18.12 11.07
N GLU A 32 -12.03 18.58 11.61
CA GLU A 32 -12.14 18.75 13.05
C GLU A 32 -12.03 17.38 13.73
N ARG A 33 -11.46 17.36 14.92
CA ARG A 33 -11.23 16.11 15.64
C ARG A 33 -12.50 15.30 15.87
N GLU A 34 -13.63 15.99 15.96
CA GLU A 34 -14.96 15.43 16.17
C GLU A 34 -15.51 14.72 14.93
N ASP A 35 -15.00 15.06 13.74
CA ASP A 35 -15.39 14.44 12.47
C ASP A 35 -14.59 13.17 12.15
N ILE A 36 -13.56 12.86 12.95
CA ILE A 36 -12.72 11.69 12.76
C ILE A 36 -13.12 10.61 13.77
N LEU A 37 -13.52 9.44 13.29
CA LEU A 37 -13.86 8.31 14.15
C LEU A 37 -12.74 7.96 15.13
N THR A 38 -13.11 7.64 16.36
CA THR A 38 -12.21 7.07 17.38
C THR A 38 -11.82 5.63 17.02
N TYR A 39 -10.81 5.08 17.68
CA TYR A 39 -10.44 3.67 17.47
C TYR A 39 -11.55 2.73 17.91
N GLU A 40 -12.26 3.05 19.00
CA GLU A 40 -13.39 2.29 19.50
C GLU A 40 -14.54 2.24 18.48
N GLU A 41 -14.81 3.35 17.79
CA GLU A 41 -15.81 3.40 16.71
C GLU A 41 -15.39 2.58 15.52
N PHE A 42 -14.10 2.65 15.08
CA PHE A 42 -13.57 1.79 14.04
C PHE A 42 -13.70 0.30 14.41
N LEU A 43 -13.37 -0.08 15.65
CA LEU A 43 -13.49 -1.45 16.10
C LEU A 43 -14.95 -1.93 16.13
N ARG A 44 -15.88 -1.05 16.55
CA ARG A 44 -17.33 -1.35 16.53
C ARG A 44 -17.81 -1.59 15.10
N LEU A 45 -17.43 -0.73 14.15
CA LEU A 45 -17.74 -0.89 12.74
C LEU A 45 -17.15 -2.18 12.17
N ALA A 46 -15.87 -2.44 12.42
CA ALA A 46 -15.20 -3.65 11.96
C ALA A 46 -15.88 -4.93 12.49
N ALA A 47 -16.32 -4.93 13.75
CA ALA A 47 -17.06 -6.06 14.33
C ALA A 47 -18.43 -6.30 13.67
N LEU A 48 -19.13 -5.22 13.28
CA LEU A 48 -20.36 -5.33 12.49
C LEU A 48 -20.10 -5.93 11.11
N PHE A 49 -19.07 -5.45 10.41
CA PHE A 49 -18.68 -5.99 9.10
C PHE A 49 -18.19 -7.45 9.18
N ALA A 50 -17.49 -7.82 10.25
CA ALA A 50 -17.07 -9.20 10.47
C ALA A 50 -18.28 -10.15 10.58
N ARG A 51 -19.35 -9.74 11.26
CA ARG A 51 -20.62 -10.50 11.30
C ARG A 51 -21.29 -10.60 9.93
N CYS A 52 -21.02 -9.66 9.03
CA CYS A 52 -21.47 -9.72 7.63
C CYS A 52 -20.56 -10.55 6.71
N GLY A 53 -19.48 -11.13 7.25
CA GLY A 53 -18.56 -12.01 6.53
C GLY A 53 -17.26 -11.35 6.03
N VAL A 54 -16.96 -10.14 6.49
CA VAL A 54 -15.62 -9.54 6.29
C VAL A 54 -14.62 -10.24 7.20
N ASP A 55 -13.52 -10.69 6.63
CA ASP A 55 -12.45 -11.39 7.34
C ASP A 55 -11.07 -10.76 7.16
N THR A 56 -10.97 -9.78 6.27
CA THR A 56 -9.73 -9.07 5.96
C THR A 56 -9.93 -7.56 6.10
N VAL A 57 -9.09 -6.92 6.91
CA VAL A 57 -9.12 -5.46 7.10
C VAL A 57 -7.80 -4.85 6.65
N ARG A 58 -7.88 -3.76 5.90
CA ARG A 58 -6.72 -2.93 5.56
C ARG A 58 -6.82 -1.58 6.21
N VAL A 59 -5.84 -1.28 7.06
CA VAL A 59 -5.65 0.03 7.65
C VAL A 59 -4.92 0.92 6.64
N THR A 60 -5.46 2.10 6.39
CA THR A 60 -4.93 3.11 5.47
C THR A 60 -5.35 4.51 5.97
N GLY A 61 -5.21 5.53 5.14
CA GLY A 61 -5.59 6.90 5.46
C GLY A 61 -5.01 7.86 4.45
N GLY A 62 -4.61 9.04 4.89
CA GLY A 62 -3.49 9.74 4.32
C GLY A 62 -2.25 8.87 4.56
N GLU A 63 -1.65 8.98 5.76
CA GLU A 63 -0.65 8.01 6.23
C GLU A 63 -1.07 7.46 7.61
N PRO A 64 -1.37 6.17 7.75
CA PRO A 64 -1.89 5.63 9.00
C PRO A 64 -0.90 5.74 10.18
N LEU A 65 0.40 5.69 9.91
CA LEU A 65 1.45 5.76 10.94
C LEU A 65 1.61 7.15 11.58
N VAL A 66 1.00 8.21 11.01
CA VAL A 66 0.98 9.52 11.67
C VAL A 66 -0.10 9.60 12.76
N ARG A 67 -1.08 8.69 12.75
CA ARG A 67 -2.08 8.61 13.82
C ARG A 67 -1.53 7.84 15.00
N LYS A 68 -1.31 8.54 16.11
CA LYS A 68 -0.75 7.96 17.35
C LYS A 68 -1.60 6.79 17.85
N GLY A 69 -0.93 5.69 18.24
CA GLY A 69 -1.59 4.53 18.81
C GLY A 69 -2.26 3.62 17.78
N VAL A 70 -1.89 3.72 16.49
CA VAL A 70 -2.46 2.89 15.42
C VAL A 70 -2.24 1.38 15.66
N GLU A 71 -1.18 1.00 16.39
CA GLU A 71 -0.93 -0.36 16.84
C GLU A 71 -2.03 -0.90 17.75
N GLN A 72 -2.69 -0.02 18.55
CA GLN A 72 -3.82 -0.41 19.39
C GLN A 72 -5.05 -0.77 18.54
N LEU A 73 -5.26 -0.02 17.44
CA LEU A 73 -6.30 -0.38 16.47
C LEU A 73 -6.01 -1.73 15.81
N VAL A 74 -4.76 -1.98 15.37
CA VAL A 74 -4.36 -3.26 14.78
C VAL A 74 -4.63 -4.40 15.77
N LYS A 75 -4.21 -4.27 17.02
CA LYS A 75 -4.46 -5.24 18.08
C LYS A 75 -5.96 -5.49 18.31
N GLY A 76 -6.74 -4.42 18.38
CA GLY A 76 -8.19 -4.51 18.54
C GLY A 76 -8.85 -5.21 17.36
N LEU A 77 -8.46 -4.91 16.12
CA LEU A 77 -8.97 -5.57 14.91
C LEU A 77 -8.66 -7.07 14.91
N LYS A 78 -7.44 -7.47 15.31
CA LYS A 78 -7.05 -8.89 15.42
C LYS A 78 -7.84 -9.64 16.48
N ALA A 79 -8.32 -8.96 17.50
CA ALA A 79 -9.15 -9.56 18.55
C ALA A 79 -10.62 -9.77 18.15
N ILE A 80 -11.09 -9.20 17.05
CA ILE A 80 -12.48 -9.36 16.59
C ILE A 80 -12.69 -10.77 16.00
N PRO A 81 -13.65 -11.55 16.55
CA PRO A 81 -14.00 -12.85 15.97
C PRO A 81 -14.40 -12.74 14.49
N GLY A 82 -13.78 -13.54 13.64
CA GLY A 82 -14.01 -13.53 12.21
C GLY A 82 -13.00 -12.71 11.40
N ILE A 83 -12.29 -11.76 11.99
CA ILE A 83 -11.17 -11.08 11.31
C ILE A 83 -9.93 -11.98 11.38
N ARG A 84 -9.50 -12.45 10.21
CA ARG A 84 -8.34 -13.33 10.06
C ARG A 84 -7.07 -12.56 9.71
N LYS A 85 -7.22 -11.48 8.93
CA LYS A 85 -6.08 -10.75 8.36
C LYS A 85 -6.23 -9.25 8.55
N VAL A 86 -5.20 -8.63 9.12
CA VAL A 86 -5.06 -7.18 9.24
C VAL A 86 -3.81 -6.73 8.49
N THR A 87 -3.99 -5.88 7.49
CA THR A 87 -2.91 -5.38 6.64
C THR A 87 -2.84 -3.87 6.72
N MET A 88 -1.70 -3.28 6.34
CA MET A 88 -1.53 -1.84 6.31
C MET A 88 -1.03 -1.35 4.96
N THR A 89 -1.48 -0.16 4.53
CA THR A 89 -0.86 0.57 3.43
C THR A 89 -0.20 1.82 4.01
N THR A 90 1.08 2.01 3.76
CA THR A 90 1.90 3.08 4.33
C THR A 90 2.91 3.61 3.31
N ASN A 91 3.37 4.84 3.50
CA ASN A 91 4.52 5.39 2.79
C ASN A 91 5.87 4.99 3.43
N ALA A 92 5.84 4.25 4.53
CA ALA A 92 6.96 3.68 5.26
C ALA A 92 7.92 4.67 5.95
N VAL A 93 7.73 5.98 5.89
CA VAL A 93 8.62 6.96 6.56
C VAL A 93 8.75 6.69 8.07
N LEU A 94 7.68 6.25 8.72
CA LEU A 94 7.66 5.95 10.16
C LEU A 94 7.68 4.43 10.46
N LEU A 95 7.83 3.61 9.41
CA LEU A 95 7.62 2.15 9.56
C LEU A 95 8.72 1.49 10.38
N GLU A 96 9.99 1.82 10.17
CA GLU A 96 11.11 1.22 10.92
C GLU A 96 10.89 1.33 12.43
N GLN A 97 10.49 2.52 12.90
CA GLN A 97 10.31 2.79 14.33
C GLN A 97 9.08 2.10 14.92
N GLN A 98 7.99 1.98 14.14
CA GLN A 98 6.70 1.48 14.63
C GLN A 98 6.47 -0.01 14.34
N LEU A 99 7.28 -0.60 13.46
CA LEU A 99 7.10 -1.99 13.02
C LEU A 99 7.09 -3.01 14.17
N PRO A 100 8.00 -2.93 15.18
CA PRO A 100 7.97 -3.88 16.29
C PRO A 100 6.62 -3.92 17.02
N ALA A 101 6.07 -2.75 17.33
CA ALA A 101 4.76 -2.64 18.01
C ALA A 101 3.61 -3.13 17.12
N LEU A 102 3.68 -2.89 15.81
CA LEU A 102 2.69 -3.37 14.84
C LEU A 102 2.71 -4.89 14.72
N LEU A 103 3.89 -5.51 14.74
CA LEU A 103 4.05 -6.97 14.72
C LEU A 103 3.51 -7.61 16.00
N GLU A 104 3.84 -7.03 17.16
CA GLU A 104 3.28 -7.46 18.46
C GLU A 104 1.75 -7.33 18.47
N ALA A 105 1.20 -6.31 17.83
CA ALA A 105 -0.24 -6.12 17.66
C ALA A 105 -0.89 -7.12 16.70
N GLY A 106 -0.10 -7.87 15.92
CA GLY A 106 -0.57 -8.89 14.99
C GLY A 106 -0.79 -8.40 13.57
N LEU A 107 -0.02 -7.41 13.09
CA LEU A 107 -0.05 -7.00 11.70
C LEU A 107 0.42 -8.15 10.79
N ASP A 108 -0.37 -8.51 9.77
CA ASP A 108 -0.10 -9.66 8.91
C ASP A 108 0.70 -9.32 7.64
N SER A 109 0.66 -8.10 7.14
CA SER A 109 1.44 -7.68 5.97
C SER A 109 1.41 -6.17 5.77
N VAL A 110 2.38 -5.65 5.01
CA VAL A 110 2.46 -4.23 4.63
C VAL A 110 2.46 -4.06 3.12
N ASN A 111 1.75 -3.02 2.66
CA ASN A 111 1.89 -2.47 1.32
C ASN A 111 2.57 -1.12 1.44
N ILE A 112 3.72 -0.95 0.84
CA ILE A 112 4.52 0.25 0.91
C ILE A 112 4.43 1.00 -0.42
N SER A 113 4.12 2.29 -0.38
CA SER A 113 4.10 3.13 -1.58
C SER A 113 5.53 3.58 -1.91
N LEU A 114 6.01 3.23 -3.11
CA LEU A 114 7.33 3.60 -3.61
C LEU A 114 7.29 3.79 -5.12
N ASP A 115 7.38 5.03 -5.58
CA ASP A 115 7.25 5.38 -7.00
C ASP A 115 8.60 5.46 -7.73
N THR A 116 9.72 5.51 -7.02
CA THR A 116 11.06 5.69 -7.58
C THR A 116 12.13 5.10 -6.66
N LEU A 117 13.28 4.76 -7.23
CA LEU A 117 14.51 4.34 -6.52
C LEU A 117 15.52 5.48 -6.43
N ASP A 118 15.26 6.62 -7.08
CA ASP A 118 16.12 7.81 -7.06
C ASP A 118 15.69 8.77 -5.93
N PRO A 119 16.57 9.07 -4.94
CA PRO A 119 16.27 10.00 -3.86
C PRO A 119 15.84 11.40 -4.31
N ALA A 120 16.49 11.91 -5.37
CA ALA A 120 16.18 13.25 -5.88
C ALA A 120 14.80 13.29 -6.57
N LEU A 121 14.44 12.23 -7.29
CA LEU A 121 13.12 12.09 -7.87
C LEU A 121 12.06 11.85 -6.79
N PHE A 122 12.37 11.05 -5.75
CA PHE A 122 11.49 10.87 -4.60
C PHE A 122 11.12 12.21 -3.96
N ALA A 123 12.11 13.06 -3.69
CA ALA A 123 11.89 14.39 -3.12
C ALA A 123 11.01 15.27 -4.02
N LYS A 124 11.17 15.17 -5.36
CA LYS A 124 10.32 15.89 -6.34
C LYS A 124 8.87 15.37 -6.36
N ILE A 125 8.67 14.05 -6.26
CA ILE A 125 7.33 13.44 -6.27
C ILE A 125 6.59 13.73 -4.98
N THR A 126 7.27 13.62 -3.82
CA THR A 126 6.65 13.64 -2.49
C THR A 126 6.74 14.99 -1.78
N ALA A 127 7.51 15.95 -2.34
CA ALA A 127 7.88 17.24 -1.72
C ALA A 127 8.51 17.09 -0.33
N ARG A 128 9.21 15.97 -0.07
CA ARG A 128 9.92 15.67 1.18
C ARG A 128 11.20 14.87 0.89
N ASP A 129 12.24 15.14 1.67
CA ASP A 129 13.50 14.38 1.63
C ASP A 129 13.50 13.27 2.69
N GLU A 130 12.65 12.24 2.45
CA GLU A 130 12.45 11.13 3.38
C GLU A 130 12.82 9.77 2.77
N PHE A 131 13.54 9.77 1.65
CA PHE A 131 13.87 8.54 0.93
C PHE A 131 14.64 7.53 1.79
N ALA A 132 15.60 8.01 2.59
CA ALA A 132 16.38 7.16 3.47
C ALA A 132 15.52 6.47 4.54
N ALA A 133 14.55 7.20 5.12
CA ALA A 133 13.62 6.64 6.09
C ALA A 133 12.69 5.58 5.45
N VAL A 134 12.24 5.81 4.22
CA VAL A 134 11.44 4.84 3.46
C VAL A 134 12.25 3.56 3.20
N GLN A 135 13.51 3.68 2.78
CA GLN A 135 14.39 2.53 2.56
C GLN A 135 14.64 1.74 3.86
N ALA A 136 14.86 2.42 4.98
CA ALA A 136 14.99 1.78 6.30
C ALA A 136 13.71 1.01 6.67
N GLY A 137 12.54 1.62 6.46
CA GLY A 137 11.24 0.97 6.70
C GLY A 137 11.01 -0.26 5.82
N ILE A 138 11.40 -0.22 4.54
CA ILE A 138 11.33 -1.39 3.64
C ILE A 138 12.27 -2.49 4.14
N HIS A 139 13.50 -2.13 4.49
CA HIS A 139 14.49 -3.09 5.00
C HIS A 139 14.01 -3.78 6.27
N ALA A 140 13.57 -3.00 7.25
CA ALA A 140 13.02 -3.54 8.50
C ALA A 140 11.83 -4.48 8.25
N ALA A 141 10.92 -4.13 7.33
CA ALA A 141 9.80 -4.99 6.98
C ALA A 141 10.26 -6.32 6.36
N LEU A 142 11.26 -6.29 5.46
CA LEU A 142 11.81 -7.50 4.85
C LEU A 142 12.52 -8.39 5.88
N GLU A 143 13.31 -7.81 6.76
CA GLU A 143 14.01 -8.55 7.84
C GLU A 143 13.04 -9.17 8.84
N SER A 144 11.90 -8.55 9.09
CA SER A 144 10.87 -9.09 9.99
C SER A 144 10.18 -10.34 9.45
N GLY A 145 10.30 -10.63 8.15
CA GLY A 145 9.68 -11.77 7.49
C GLY A 145 8.19 -11.63 7.18
N ILE A 146 7.55 -10.48 7.48
CA ILE A 146 6.15 -10.27 7.06
C ILE A 146 6.07 -10.08 5.54
N PRO A 147 4.97 -10.47 4.88
CA PRO A 147 4.76 -10.23 3.46
C PRO A 147 4.79 -8.74 3.14
N VAL A 148 5.69 -8.35 2.23
CA VAL A 148 5.88 -6.96 1.76
C VAL A 148 5.41 -6.84 0.32
N LYS A 149 4.66 -5.76 0.03
CA LYS A 149 4.31 -5.35 -1.32
C LYS A 149 4.71 -3.90 -1.54
N LEU A 150 5.42 -3.64 -2.62
CA LEU A 150 5.66 -2.27 -3.08
C LEU A 150 4.58 -1.88 -4.07
N ASN A 151 3.96 -0.74 -3.87
CA ASN A 151 3.01 -0.15 -4.80
C ASN A 151 3.69 1.03 -5.51
N CYS A 152 3.68 1.02 -6.83
CA CYS A 152 4.19 2.09 -7.67
C CYS A 152 3.07 2.60 -8.58
N VAL A 153 2.96 3.91 -8.73
CA VAL A 153 2.09 4.57 -9.71
C VAL A 153 2.96 5.00 -10.89
N PRO A 154 2.86 4.34 -12.06
CA PRO A 154 3.60 4.72 -13.26
C PRO A 154 3.13 6.08 -13.78
N GLN A 155 4.06 7.00 -14.03
CA GLN A 155 3.79 8.37 -14.48
C GLN A 155 4.67 8.69 -15.69
N VAL A 156 4.06 9.09 -16.81
CA VAL A 156 4.77 9.49 -18.03
C VAL A 156 5.65 10.71 -17.76
N GLY A 157 6.90 10.67 -18.23
CA GLY A 157 7.87 11.76 -18.06
C GLY A 157 8.35 11.98 -16.63
N VAL A 158 8.02 11.07 -15.70
CA VAL A 158 8.43 11.18 -14.28
C VAL A 158 9.26 9.97 -13.87
N ASN A 159 8.64 8.81 -13.63
CA ASN A 159 9.32 7.61 -13.16
C ASN A 159 9.34 6.47 -14.20
N GLU A 160 8.90 6.74 -15.41
CA GLU A 160 8.84 5.71 -16.48
C GLU A 160 10.20 5.06 -16.79
N GLY A 161 11.31 5.77 -16.54
CA GLY A 161 12.67 5.24 -16.73
C GLY A 161 13.08 4.17 -15.71
N GLU A 162 12.36 4.04 -14.59
CA GLU A 162 12.73 3.16 -13.48
C GLU A 162 11.80 1.94 -13.30
N LEU A 163 10.75 1.81 -14.11
CA LEU A 163 9.72 0.79 -13.89
C LEU A 163 10.26 -0.63 -13.99
N GLU A 164 11.24 -0.90 -14.88
CA GLU A 164 11.90 -2.19 -14.94
C GLU A 164 12.81 -2.44 -13.73
N ALA A 165 13.52 -1.42 -13.26
CA ALA A 165 14.34 -1.55 -12.06
C ALA A 165 13.49 -1.81 -10.80
N LEU A 166 12.34 -1.13 -10.69
CA LEU A 166 11.37 -1.40 -9.64
C LEU A 166 10.82 -2.84 -9.72
N ALA A 167 10.43 -3.29 -10.92
CA ALA A 167 9.95 -4.65 -11.12
C ALA A 167 11.01 -5.72 -10.77
N ALA A 168 12.27 -5.46 -11.10
CA ALA A 168 13.40 -6.36 -10.81
C ALA A 168 13.64 -6.57 -9.31
N LEU A 169 13.17 -5.69 -8.43
CA LEU A 169 13.26 -5.93 -6.98
C LEU A 169 12.57 -7.22 -6.54
N ALA A 170 11.58 -7.69 -7.28
CA ALA A 170 10.90 -8.95 -7.00
C ALA A 170 11.70 -10.20 -7.39
N GLN A 171 12.80 -10.05 -8.15
CA GLN A 171 13.73 -11.16 -8.47
C GLN A 171 14.65 -11.46 -7.28
N ASP A 172 15.17 -10.40 -6.65
CA ASP A 172 16.24 -10.49 -5.66
C ASP A 172 15.72 -10.47 -4.21
N LYS A 173 14.48 -10.08 -3.99
CA LYS A 173 13.92 -9.87 -2.64
C LYS A 173 12.57 -10.59 -2.48
N PRO A 174 12.25 -11.07 -1.27
CA PRO A 174 10.98 -11.75 -0.98
C PRO A 174 9.83 -10.72 -0.86
N LEU A 175 9.58 -9.99 -1.92
CA LEU A 175 8.53 -8.99 -2.02
C LEU A 175 7.77 -9.08 -3.35
N GLN A 176 6.66 -8.37 -3.43
CA GLN A 176 5.91 -8.20 -4.67
C GLN A 176 5.95 -6.73 -5.07
N VAL A 177 6.15 -6.44 -6.34
CA VAL A 177 5.98 -5.09 -6.89
C VAL A 177 4.65 -5.02 -7.63
N ARG A 178 3.86 -4.01 -7.30
CA ARG A 178 2.54 -3.80 -7.86
C ARG A 178 2.49 -2.43 -8.52
N PHE A 179 2.21 -2.42 -9.81
CA PHE A 179 2.00 -1.21 -10.57
C PHE A 179 0.50 -0.89 -10.59
N ILE A 180 0.15 0.34 -10.24
CA ILE A 180 -1.23 0.81 -10.10
C ILE A 180 -1.43 1.95 -11.08
N GLU A 181 -2.34 1.80 -12.03
CA GLU A 181 -2.69 2.88 -12.95
C GLU A 181 -3.16 4.12 -12.18
N MET A 182 -2.73 5.28 -12.66
CA MET A 182 -3.19 6.56 -12.12
C MET A 182 -4.71 6.65 -12.25
N MET A 183 -5.39 6.86 -11.13
CA MET A 183 -6.84 7.05 -11.15
C MET A 183 -7.18 8.45 -11.65
N PRO A 184 -8.18 8.61 -12.55
CA PRO A 184 -8.58 9.90 -13.10
C PRO A 184 -9.46 10.69 -12.11
N ILE A 185 -8.96 10.89 -10.88
CA ILE A 185 -9.62 11.61 -9.80
C ILE A 185 -8.66 12.60 -9.14
N GLY A 186 -9.19 13.71 -8.64
CA GLY A 186 -8.39 14.74 -8.00
C GLY A 186 -7.25 15.24 -8.91
N TYR A 187 -6.08 15.43 -8.33
CA TYR A 187 -4.88 15.88 -9.08
C TYR A 187 -4.41 14.88 -10.11
N GLY A 188 -4.66 13.58 -9.91
CA GLY A 188 -4.30 12.54 -10.87
C GLY A 188 -5.08 12.59 -12.17
N ALA A 189 -6.25 13.23 -12.21
CA ALA A 189 -7.09 13.30 -13.41
C ALA A 189 -6.43 14.04 -14.59
N ALA A 190 -5.56 15.00 -14.30
CA ALA A 190 -4.83 15.77 -15.31
C ALA A 190 -3.44 15.22 -15.64
N MET A 191 -3.02 14.14 -15.00
CA MET A 191 -1.66 13.59 -15.18
C MET A 191 -1.65 12.44 -16.17
N PRO A 192 -0.71 12.46 -17.13
CA PRO A 192 -0.57 11.35 -18.07
C PRO A 192 -0.07 10.11 -17.33
N CYS A 193 -0.72 8.98 -17.55
CA CYS A 193 -0.36 7.69 -16.95
C CYS A 193 0.02 6.67 -18.00
N ILE A 194 0.70 5.62 -17.57
CA ILE A 194 1.00 4.44 -18.38
C ILE A 194 -0.08 3.41 -18.09
N SER A 195 -0.77 2.95 -19.12
CA SER A 195 -1.80 1.91 -18.96
C SER A 195 -1.19 0.54 -18.65
N GLY A 196 -1.98 -0.34 -18.03
CA GLY A 196 -1.55 -1.71 -17.74
C GLY A 196 -1.10 -2.50 -18.98
N PRO A 197 -1.81 -2.44 -20.13
CA PRO A 197 -1.36 -3.06 -21.38
C PRO A 197 -0.02 -2.52 -21.88
N GLU A 198 0.20 -1.20 -21.84
CA GLU A 198 1.48 -0.57 -22.26
C GLU A 198 2.63 -1.00 -21.33
N LEU A 199 2.39 -0.99 -20.03
CA LEU A 199 3.35 -1.45 -19.03
C LEU A 199 3.72 -2.92 -19.23
N LEU A 200 2.72 -3.77 -19.45
CA LEU A 200 2.93 -5.19 -19.71
C LEU A 200 3.71 -5.44 -21.01
N ALA A 201 3.40 -4.69 -22.07
CA ALA A 201 4.15 -4.76 -23.33
C ALA A 201 5.62 -4.35 -23.14
N ARG A 202 5.87 -3.35 -22.30
CA ARG A 202 7.19 -2.89 -21.94
C ARG A 202 7.97 -3.97 -21.15
N PHE A 203 7.35 -4.55 -20.13
CA PHE A 203 7.97 -5.61 -19.34
C PHE A 203 8.26 -6.87 -20.15
N ARG A 204 7.41 -7.24 -21.11
CA ARG A 204 7.65 -8.37 -22.01
C ARG A 204 8.82 -8.14 -22.99
N ARG A 205 9.15 -6.90 -23.31
CA ARG A 205 10.38 -6.61 -24.08
C ARG A 205 11.64 -6.85 -23.24
N ARG A 206 11.57 -6.56 -21.94
CA ARG A 206 12.68 -6.78 -21.00
C ARG A 206 12.78 -8.23 -20.55
N TRP A 207 11.62 -8.86 -20.33
CA TRP A 207 11.49 -10.26 -19.89
C TRP A 207 10.52 -10.98 -20.84
N PRO A 208 11.00 -11.57 -21.95
CA PRO A 208 10.14 -12.27 -22.92
C PRO A 208 9.35 -13.45 -22.30
N GLU A 209 9.88 -14.04 -21.23
CA GLU A 209 9.29 -15.17 -20.52
C GLU A 209 8.28 -14.75 -19.45
N LEU A 210 7.99 -13.44 -19.30
CA LEU A 210 7.03 -12.92 -18.34
C LEU A 210 5.65 -13.55 -18.55
N ALA A 211 5.24 -14.39 -17.62
CA ALA A 211 3.99 -15.13 -17.71
C ALA A 211 3.06 -14.81 -16.53
N PRO A 212 1.74 -14.81 -16.76
CA PRO A 212 0.79 -14.65 -15.68
C PRO A 212 0.84 -15.89 -14.76
N LEU A 213 0.74 -15.64 -13.46
CA LEU A 213 0.61 -16.73 -12.48
C LEU A 213 -0.76 -17.41 -12.60
N PRO A 214 -0.84 -18.73 -12.42
CA PRO A 214 -2.09 -19.47 -12.36
C PRO A 214 -3.00 -18.95 -11.23
N GLY A 215 -4.30 -18.99 -11.43
CA GLY A 215 -5.30 -18.42 -10.50
C GLY A 215 -5.17 -18.93 -9.05
N ALA A 216 -4.83 -20.19 -8.85
CA ALA A 216 -4.60 -20.74 -7.52
C ALA A 216 -3.39 -20.10 -6.80
N ALA A 217 -2.30 -19.81 -7.53
CA ALA A 217 -1.13 -19.11 -6.99
C ALA A 217 -1.45 -17.63 -6.71
N CYS A 218 -2.27 -16.98 -7.56
CA CYS A 218 -2.72 -15.60 -7.35
C CYS A 218 -3.51 -15.45 -6.04
N ALA A 219 -4.38 -16.40 -5.71
CA ALA A 219 -5.20 -16.36 -4.51
C ALA A 219 -4.37 -16.33 -3.21
N ALA A 220 -3.18 -16.95 -3.20
CA ALA A 220 -2.27 -16.89 -2.06
C ALA A 220 -1.57 -15.52 -1.91
N LEU A 221 -1.50 -14.74 -2.99
CA LEU A 221 -0.76 -13.47 -3.02
C LEU A 221 -1.59 -12.26 -2.61
N GLY A 222 -2.92 -12.32 -2.68
CA GLY A 222 -3.75 -11.19 -2.25
C GLY A 222 -5.21 -11.29 -2.65
N ASP A 223 -6.03 -10.50 -1.97
CA ASP A 223 -7.50 -10.50 -2.06
C ASP A 223 -8.05 -9.46 -3.06
N GLY A 224 -7.18 -8.81 -3.83
CA GLY A 224 -7.54 -7.73 -4.77
C GLY A 224 -7.64 -8.18 -6.23
N PRO A 225 -8.05 -7.29 -7.13
CA PRO A 225 -8.21 -7.57 -8.56
C PRO A 225 -6.88 -7.61 -9.35
N ALA A 226 -5.75 -7.62 -8.68
CA ALA A 226 -4.45 -7.60 -9.32
C ALA A 226 -4.20 -8.90 -10.12
N VAL A 227 -3.62 -8.76 -11.31
CA VAL A 227 -3.06 -9.87 -12.08
C VAL A 227 -1.58 -9.97 -11.73
N TYR A 228 -1.12 -11.16 -11.38
CA TYR A 228 0.27 -11.41 -10.98
C TYR A 228 1.05 -12.08 -12.09
N TYR A 229 2.31 -11.70 -12.21
CA TYR A 229 3.27 -12.23 -13.17
C TYR A 229 4.53 -12.67 -12.44
N THR A 230 5.21 -13.67 -12.98
CA THR A 230 6.55 -14.05 -12.50
C THR A 230 7.58 -13.29 -13.32
N VAL A 231 8.49 -12.59 -12.66
CA VAL A 231 9.70 -12.01 -13.27
C VAL A 231 10.76 -13.10 -13.22
N PRO A 232 11.28 -13.54 -14.41
CA PRO A 232 12.27 -14.61 -14.48
C PRO A 232 13.62 -14.20 -13.89
#